data_83f95df5e90e19911269c117f592119e
#
_entry.id   83f95df5e90e19911269c117f592119e
#
_cell.length_a   1.000
_cell.length_b   1.000
_cell.length_c   1.000
_cell.angle_alpha   90.00
_cell.angle_beta   90.00
_cell.angle_gamma   90.00
#
_symmetry.space_group_name_H-M   'P 1'
#
loop_
_entity.id
_entity.type
_entity.pdbx_description
1 polymer ?
#
loop_
_entity_poly.entity_id
_entity_poly.type
_entity_poly.pdbx_seq_one_letter_code
_entity_poly.pdbx_strand_id
1 'polypeptide(L)'
;MKEKDSESKIKDDKTDNTFIFSNENVNIGRQPEFDYLKTLAIIIMIASHLNVGYSYCYIYKTLEDVEALISAATFMFLMGMGMKYSRHHEIKHFVSRGITLLTLAQFFNFLRDTLPNLIAFWRTGDKVFISRALLIIRGDILTFAGYAHLFLALLKKMKLSDIHILIISIIMNLIVYPLSMIMKSPNNFLLSQFLGYFIFTNAESYFPLCGHFVFVAFGNWLGGIYQKISNKDKFYNRIFIVCFPTVIIYQYFRKNNKIPLLPEYNSYEHYCLSPGPDAIHRLMAHMMFLSIFYKIDKMLGKTPYLVKHFGKNLNQYYMLTYIIIHHLFRK
;
A
#
# COMPACT_ATOMS: atom_id res chain seq x y z
N MET A 1 -52.94 -40.41 -16.39
CA MET A 1 -52.98 -40.11 -17.87
C MET A 1 -52.40 -38.72 -18.09
N LYS A 2 -51.27 -38.66 -18.78
CA LYS A 2 -50.46 -37.51 -19.25
C LYS A 2 -49.61 -36.83 -18.20
N GLU A 3 -48.43 -37.39 -17.98
CA GLU A 3 -47.19 -36.71 -17.70
C GLU A 3 -46.98 -35.58 -18.72
N LYS A 4 -46.59 -34.41 -18.22
CA LYS A 4 -46.00 -33.34 -19.03
C LYS A 4 -44.60 -33.12 -18.53
N ASP A 5 -43.69 -33.64 -19.32
CA ASP A 5 -42.28 -33.35 -19.28
C ASP A 5 -42.06 -31.84 -19.32
N SER A 6 -41.49 -31.28 -18.28
CA SER A 6 -40.89 -29.95 -18.28
C SER A 6 -39.37 -30.11 -18.39
N GLU A 7 -38.87 -30.30 -19.62
CA GLU A 7 -37.49 -30.07 -19.96
C GLU A 7 -37.14 -28.63 -19.60
N SER A 8 -36.45 -28.47 -18.49
CA SER A 8 -35.74 -27.24 -18.15
C SER A 8 -34.60 -27.08 -19.15
N LYS A 9 -34.80 -26.19 -20.11
CA LYS A 9 -33.71 -25.67 -20.96
C LYS A 9 -32.64 -25.06 -20.07
N ILE A 10 -31.59 -25.84 -19.79
CA ILE A 10 -30.32 -25.30 -19.38
C ILE A 10 -29.81 -24.49 -20.58
N LYS A 11 -30.01 -23.17 -20.52
CA LYS A 11 -29.32 -22.26 -21.39
C LYS A 11 -27.85 -22.38 -21.02
N ASP A 12 -27.09 -23.16 -21.83
CA ASP A 12 -25.65 -23.02 -21.95
C ASP A 12 -25.36 -21.59 -22.41
N ASP A 13 -25.21 -20.69 -21.44
CA ASP A 13 -24.70 -19.35 -21.66
C ASP A 13 -23.20 -19.52 -21.96
N LYS A 14 -22.89 -19.84 -23.23
CA LYS A 14 -21.55 -19.70 -23.79
C LYS A 14 -21.22 -18.22 -23.68
N THR A 15 -20.72 -17.80 -22.49
CA THR A 15 -20.11 -16.50 -22.33
C THR A 15 -19.10 -16.31 -23.44
N ASP A 16 -19.40 -15.36 -24.30
CA ASP A 16 -18.57 -15.02 -25.45
C ASP A 16 -17.16 -14.65 -24.94
N ASN A 17 -16.25 -15.61 -25.00
CA ASN A 17 -14.89 -15.55 -24.45
C ASN A 17 -14.00 -14.53 -25.17
N THR A 18 -14.58 -13.70 -26.04
CA THR A 18 -13.87 -12.69 -26.84
C THR A 18 -13.57 -11.44 -26.05
N PHE A 19 -14.44 -11.02 -25.13
CA PHE A 19 -14.30 -9.77 -24.37
C PHE A 19 -13.59 -9.98 -23.03
N ILE A 20 -12.71 -9.02 -22.65
CA ILE A 20 -12.01 -9.02 -21.36
C ILE A 20 -12.94 -8.53 -20.25
N PHE A 21 -13.83 -7.59 -20.54
CA PHE A 21 -14.69 -6.93 -19.57
C PHE A 21 -16.16 -7.29 -19.79
N SER A 22 -16.88 -7.44 -18.67
CA SER A 22 -18.33 -7.54 -18.61
C SER A 22 -18.97 -6.20 -18.27
N ASN A 23 -20.21 -6.00 -18.65
CA ASN A 23 -21.01 -4.86 -18.18
C ASN A 23 -21.37 -4.97 -16.69
N GLU A 24 -21.43 -6.19 -16.16
CA GLU A 24 -21.76 -6.48 -14.77
C GLU A 24 -20.51 -6.78 -13.94
N ASN A 25 -20.63 -6.68 -12.62
CA ASN A 25 -19.57 -7.05 -11.68
C ASN A 25 -19.55 -8.57 -11.51
N VAL A 26 -18.54 -9.23 -12.06
CA VAL A 26 -18.35 -10.69 -12.03
C VAL A 26 -17.31 -11.13 -10.98
N ASN A 27 -16.34 -10.29 -10.64
CA ASN A 27 -15.30 -10.58 -9.65
C ASN A 27 -15.59 -9.89 -8.30
N ILE A 28 -16.66 -10.26 -7.64
CA ILE A 28 -17.12 -9.66 -6.37
C ILE A 28 -16.62 -10.39 -5.11
N GLY A 29 -16.03 -11.57 -5.26
CA GLY A 29 -15.52 -12.39 -4.17
C GLY A 29 -14.07 -12.08 -3.80
N ARG A 30 -13.52 -12.88 -2.88
CA ARG A 30 -12.10 -12.83 -2.50
C ARG A 30 -11.23 -13.24 -3.68
N GLN A 31 -10.18 -12.48 -3.93
CA GLN A 31 -9.25 -12.66 -5.04
C GLN A 31 -7.93 -13.23 -4.49
N PRO A 32 -7.56 -14.46 -4.84
CA PRO A 32 -6.34 -15.12 -4.32
C PRO A 32 -5.06 -14.33 -4.60
N GLU A 33 -4.92 -13.77 -5.79
CA GLU A 33 -3.76 -12.99 -6.21
C GLU A 33 -3.47 -11.79 -5.29
N PHE A 34 -4.51 -11.19 -4.68
CA PHE A 34 -4.33 -10.13 -3.68
C PHE A 34 -3.76 -10.68 -2.38
N ASP A 35 -4.14 -11.89 -1.99
CA ASP A 35 -3.62 -12.52 -0.78
C ASP A 35 -2.15 -12.93 -0.94
N TYR A 36 -1.74 -13.39 -2.12
CA TYR A 36 -0.32 -13.63 -2.43
C TYR A 36 0.49 -12.34 -2.36
N LEU A 37 0.00 -11.26 -2.97
CA LEU A 37 0.70 -9.98 -2.96
C LEU A 37 0.82 -9.40 -1.54
N LYS A 38 -0.22 -9.53 -0.70
CA LYS A 38 -0.17 -9.19 0.73
C LYS A 38 0.87 -10.01 1.47
N THR A 39 0.90 -11.32 1.22
CA THR A 39 1.84 -12.25 1.87
C THR A 39 3.27 -11.89 1.50
N LEU A 40 3.55 -11.63 0.24
CA LEU A 40 4.87 -11.19 -0.21
C LEU A 40 5.28 -9.87 0.47
N ALA A 41 4.38 -8.89 0.52
CA ALA A 41 4.64 -7.60 1.16
C ALA A 41 4.98 -7.74 2.66
N ILE A 42 4.30 -8.64 3.39
CA ILE A 42 4.62 -8.94 4.80
C ILE A 42 6.01 -9.56 4.92
N ILE A 43 6.33 -10.55 4.09
CA ILE A 43 7.63 -11.25 4.15
C ILE A 43 8.77 -10.26 3.90
N ILE A 44 8.63 -9.40 2.87
CA ILE A 44 9.63 -8.39 2.54
C ILE A 44 9.76 -7.36 3.67
N MET A 45 8.64 -6.87 4.20
CA MET A 45 8.63 -5.95 5.34
C MET A 45 9.37 -6.53 6.56
N ILE A 46 9.11 -7.79 6.90
CA ILE A 46 9.81 -8.47 8.01
C ILE A 46 11.30 -8.56 7.71
N ALA A 47 11.66 -9.00 6.50
CA ALA A 47 13.07 -9.13 6.10
C ALA A 47 13.81 -7.78 6.14
N SER A 48 13.20 -6.69 5.67
CA SER A 48 13.77 -5.35 5.71
C SER A 48 14.02 -4.86 7.13
N HIS A 49 13.05 -5.03 8.02
CA HIS A 49 13.20 -4.60 9.41
C HIS A 49 14.21 -5.43 10.20
N LEU A 50 14.36 -6.73 9.89
CA LEU A 50 15.40 -7.57 10.47
C LEU A 50 16.80 -7.22 9.96
N ASN A 51 16.88 -6.69 8.75
CA ASN A 51 18.13 -6.50 8.02
C ASN A 51 18.88 -5.19 8.37
N VAL A 52 18.27 -4.32 9.17
CA VAL A 52 18.85 -3.02 9.58
C VAL A 52 20.25 -3.13 10.26
N GLY A 53 20.69 -4.35 10.64
CA GLY A 53 22.00 -4.60 11.25
C GLY A 53 23.06 -5.23 10.34
N TYR A 54 22.77 -5.61 9.09
CA TYR A 54 23.63 -6.44 8.23
C TYR A 54 23.92 -5.81 6.87
N SER A 55 24.54 -4.63 6.85
CA SER A 55 24.72 -3.76 5.67
C SER A 55 25.61 -4.29 4.54
N TYR A 56 26.26 -5.45 4.65
CA TYR A 56 27.33 -5.87 3.73
C TYR A 56 27.09 -7.16 2.92
N CYS A 57 25.85 -7.69 2.88
CA CYS A 57 25.55 -8.90 2.12
C CYS A 57 24.91 -8.58 0.76
N TYR A 58 25.25 -9.33 -0.29
CA TYR A 58 24.60 -9.23 -1.61
C TYR A 58 23.07 -9.41 -1.52
N ILE A 59 22.62 -10.26 -0.60
CA ILE A 59 21.21 -10.48 -0.30
C ILE A 59 20.54 -9.16 0.19
N TYR A 60 21.26 -8.34 0.94
CA TYR A 60 20.77 -7.04 1.41
C TYR A 60 20.40 -6.12 0.25
N LYS A 61 21.32 -5.94 -0.70
CA LYS A 61 21.10 -5.06 -1.86
C LYS A 61 19.94 -5.53 -2.75
N THR A 62 19.79 -6.83 -2.89
CA THR A 62 18.67 -7.42 -3.64
C THR A 62 17.35 -7.21 -2.90
N LEU A 63 17.32 -7.34 -1.57
CA LEU A 63 16.14 -7.06 -0.75
C LEU A 63 15.73 -5.59 -0.80
N GLU A 64 16.68 -4.65 -0.76
CA GLU A 64 16.39 -3.21 -0.92
C GLU A 64 15.72 -2.92 -2.27
N ASP A 65 16.18 -3.54 -3.36
CA ASP A 65 15.60 -3.37 -4.68
C ASP A 65 14.15 -3.90 -4.74
N VAL A 66 13.91 -5.05 -4.13
CA VAL A 66 12.56 -5.65 -4.08
C VAL A 66 11.67 -4.87 -3.11
N GLU A 67 12.20 -4.41 -1.99
CA GLU A 67 11.49 -3.55 -1.04
C GLU A 67 11.06 -2.24 -1.69
N ALA A 68 11.94 -1.61 -2.46
CA ALA A 68 11.60 -0.40 -3.20
C ALA A 68 10.40 -0.58 -4.13
N LEU A 69 10.15 -1.80 -4.63
CA LEU A 69 9.01 -2.12 -5.49
C LEU A 69 7.75 -2.51 -4.73
N ILE A 70 7.88 -3.25 -3.62
CA ILE A 70 6.75 -4.00 -3.00
C ILE A 70 6.45 -3.56 -1.57
N SER A 71 7.14 -2.61 -1.00
CA SER A 71 7.00 -2.21 0.41
C SER A 71 5.63 -1.61 0.78
N ALA A 72 5.64 -0.54 1.55
CA ALA A 72 4.45 0.19 2.01
C ALA A 72 3.46 0.54 0.90
N ALA A 73 3.94 0.84 -0.31
CA ALA A 73 3.11 1.13 -1.48
C ALA A 73 2.13 -0.02 -1.82
N THR A 74 2.54 -1.28 -1.61
CA THR A 74 1.65 -2.44 -1.80
C THR A 74 0.48 -2.45 -0.83
N PHE A 75 0.74 -2.16 0.46
CA PHE A 75 -0.35 -2.07 1.44
C PHE A 75 -1.32 -0.96 1.11
N MET A 76 -0.83 0.19 0.66
CA MET A 76 -1.64 1.34 0.26
C MET A 76 -2.47 1.04 -0.98
N PHE A 77 -1.88 0.42 -1.99
CA PHE A 77 -2.57 -0.03 -3.20
C PHE A 77 -3.68 -1.04 -2.88
N LEU A 78 -3.35 -2.10 -2.12
CA LEU A 78 -4.32 -3.13 -1.73
C LEU A 78 -5.38 -2.59 -0.75
N MET A 79 -5.07 -1.58 0.05
CA MET A 79 -6.06 -0.86 0.85
C MET A 79 -7.09 -0.17 -0.06
N GLY A 80 -6.65 0.52 -1.11
CA GLY A 80 -7.53 1.13 -2.11
C GLY A 80 -8.42 0.10 -2.81
N MET A 81 -7.85 -1.04 -3.24
CA MET A 81 -8.62 -2.17 -3.77
C MET A 81 -9.66 -2.66 -2.78
N GLY A 82 -9.27 -2.85 -1.51
CA GLY A 82 -10.16 -3.30 -0.44
C GLY A 82 -11.32 -2.33 -0.16
N MET A 83 -11.08 -1.03 -0.28
CA MET A 83 -12.13 -0.01 -0.16
C MET A 83 -13.22 -0.18 -1.21
N LYS A 84 -12.85 -0.56 -2.44
CA LYS A 84 -13.82 -0.80 -3.53
C LYS A 84 -14.54 -2.14 -3.38
N TYR A 85 -13.90 -3.14 -2.80
CA TYR A 85 -14.49 -4.45 -2.50
C TYR A 85 -15.29 -4.46 -1.20
N SER A 86 -15.25 -3.39 -0.41
CA SER A 86 -16.04 -3.26 0.82
C SER A 86 -17.54 -3.24 0.49
N ARG A 87 -18.35 -3.86 1.35
CA ARG A 87 -19.81 -3.75 1.29
C ARG A 87 -20.34 -2.39 1.77
N HIS A 88 -19.47 -1.62 2.43
CA HIS A 88 -19.82 -0.34 3.05
C HIS A 88 -19.21 0.81 2.26
N HIS A 89 -20.01 1.43 1.38
CA HIS A 89 -19.57 2.55 0.53
C HIS A 89 -20.01 3.92 1.05
N GLU A 90 -20.70 3.97 2.19
CA GLU A 90 -21.16 5.21 2.78
C GLU A 90 -19.99 6.03 3.35
N ILE A 91 -20.05 7.35 3.22
CA ILE A 91 -19.01 8.29 3.69
C ILE A 91 -18.72 8.09 5.18
N LYS A 92 -19.76 7.86 6.00
CA LYS A 92 -19.63 7.62 7.43
C LYS A 92 -18.68 6.44 7.77
N HIS A 93 -18.67 5.38 6.93
CA HIS A 93 -17.78 4.23 7.14
C HIS A 93 -16.33 4.57 6.85
N PHE A 94 -16.05 5.37 5.81
CA PHE A 94 -14.69 5.85 5.54
C PHE A 94 -14.19 6.75 6.69
N VAL A 95 -15.04 7.65 7.19
CA VAL A 95 -14.69 8.52 8.33
C VAL A 95 -14.45 7.68 9.59
N SER A 96 -15.37 6.80 9.95
CA SER A 96 -15.24 5.93 11.12
C SER A 96 -13.97 5.07 11.04
N ARG A 97 -13.69 4.47 9.87
CA ARG A 97 -12.49 3.67 9.65
C ARG A 97 -11.22 4.51 9.76
N GLY A 98 -11.23 5.73 9.19
CA GLY A 98 -10.12 6.67 9.29
C GLY A 98 -9.79 7.02 10.74
N ILE A 99 -10.80 7.38 11.54
CA ILE A 99 -10.64 7.68 12.97
C ILE A 99 -10.12 6.45 13.73
N THR A 100 -10.70 5.27 13.49
CA THR A 100 -10.24 4.02 14.12
C THR A 100 -8.77 3.74 13.82
N LEU A 101 -8.32 3.94 12.58
CA LEU A 101 -6.92 3.71 12.20
C LEU A 101 -5.98 4.75 12.84
N LEU A 102 -6.38 6.02 12.94
CA LEU A 102 -5.60 7.04 13.65
C LEU A 102 -5.48 6.71 15.14
N THR A 103 -6.57 6.32 15.78
CA THR A 103 -6.55 5.90 17.19
C THR A 103 -5.65 4.69 17.40
N LEU A 104 -5.75 3.69 16.51
CA LEU A 104 -4.91 2.50 16.55
C LEU A 104 -3.42 2.85 16.33
N ALA A 105 -3.10 3.78 15.42
CA ALA A 105 -1.74 4.25 15.18
C ALA A 105 -1.16 4.90 16.43
N GLN A 106 -1.92 5.78 17.11
CA GLN A 106 -1.47 6.42 18.34
C GLN A 106 -1.28 5.41 19.48
N PHE A 107 -2.19 4.46 19.63
CA PHE A 107 -2.06 3.39 20.62
C PHE A 107 -0.84 2.51 20.34
N PHE A 108 -0.58 2.21 19.07
CA PHE A 108 0.60 1.46 18.64
C PHE A 108 1.90 2.22 18.95
N ASN A 109 1.97 3.52 18.61
CA ASN A 109 3.11 4.37 18.91
C ASN A 109 3.33 4.52 20.42
N PHE A 110 2.25 4.57 21.21
CA PHE A 110 2.34 4.59 22.67
C PHE A 110 3.04 3.32 23.19
N LEU A 111 2.61 2.16 22.76
CA LEU A 111 3.21 0.88 23.20
C LEU A 111 4.66 0.72 22.72
N ARG A 112 4.95 1.14 21.49
CA ARG A 112 6.24 0.95 20.86
C ARG A 112 7.30 1.93 21.35
N ASP A 113 6.96 3.22 21.42
CA ASP A 113 7.92 4.30 21.65
C ASP A 113 7.71 4.99 23.00
N THR A 114 6.50 5.43 23.30
CA THR A 114 6.23 6.29 24.47
C THR A 114 6.40 5.52 25.78
N LEU A 115 5.74 4.40 25.94
CA LEU A 115 5.76 3.62 27.18
C LEU A 115 7.18 3.15 27.57
N PRO A 116 8.00 2.55 26.67
CA PRO A 116 9.36 2.17 27.00
C PRO A 116 10.25 3.37 27.39
N ASN A 117 10.08 4.51 26.72
CA ASN A 117 10.85 5.73 27.05
C ASN A 117 10.42 6.32 28.40
N LEU A 118 9.13 6.30 28.76
CA LEU A 118 8.68 6.75 30.08
C LEU A 118 9.21 5.82 31.19
N ILE A 119 9.23 4.51 30.99
CA ILE A 119 9.81 3.55 31.93
C ILE A 119 11.33 3.80 32.10
N ALA A 120 12.04 4.06 30.98
CA ALA A 120 13.47 4.36 31.03
C ALA A 120 13.74 5.69 31.77
N PHE A 121 12.94 6.73 31.52
CA PHE A 121 13.00 7.98 32.26
C PHE A 121 12.78 7.78 33.76
N TRP A 122 11.75 7.02 34.12
CA TRP A 122 11.46 6.75 35.52
C TRP A 122 12.62 6.03 36.25
N ARG A 123 13.35 5.16 35.53
CA ARG A 123 14.49 4.42 36.09
C ARG A 123 15.78 5.21 36.15
N THR A 124 16.02 6.10 35.18
CA THR A 124 17.33 6.78 35.01
C THR A 124 17.31 8.25 35.37
N GLY A 125 16.14 8.91 35.38
CA GLY A 125 16.00 10.36 35.52
C GLY A 125 16.47 11.17 34.29
N ASP A 126 16.93 10.52 33.21
CA ASP A 126 17.48 11.21 32.04
C ASP A 126 16.37 11.78 31.15
N LYS A 127 16.39 13.13 31.02
CA LYS A 127 15.39 13.90 30.27
C LYS A 127 15.37 13.57 28.76
N VAL A 128 16.42 12.95 28.22
CA VAL A 128 16.45 12.48 26.81
C VAL A 128 15.29 11.50 26.54
N PHE A 129 14.91 10.70 27.53
CA PHE A 129 13.78 9.78 27.35
C PHE A 129 12.42 10.48 27.30
N ILE A 130 12.26 11.64 27.94
CA ILE A 130 11.02 12.43 27.83
C ILE A 130 10.85 12.95 26.39
N SER A 131 11.91 13.51 25.79
CA SER A 131 11.84 13.99 24.40
C SER A 131 11.53 12.86 23.42
N ARG A 132 12.04 11.66 23.66
CA ARG A 132 11.71 10.46 22.86
C ARG A 132 10.30 9.95 23.10
N ALA A 133 9.70 10.18 24.25
CA ALA A 133 8.32 9.81 24.51
C ALA A 133 7.31 10.59 23.64
N LEU A 134 7.69 11.77 23.12
CA LEU A 134 6.89 12.54 22.16
C LEU A 134 6.75 11.84 20.79
N LEU A 135 7.47 10.73 20.53
CA LEU A 135 7.32 9.92 19.33
C LEU A 135 5.93 9.26 19.20
N ILE A 136 5.06 9.43 20.18
CA ILE A 136 3.64 9.05 20.07
C ILE A 136 2.97 9.61 18.82
N ILE A 137 3.39 10.80 18.37
CA ILE A 137 2.85 11.45 17.16
C ILE A 137 3.60 11.05 15.88
N ARG A 138 4.40 9.99 15.91
CA ARG A 138 5.09 9.50 14.70
C ARG A 138 4.11 9.12 13.60
N GLY A 139 4.42 9.54 12.37
CA GLY A 139 3.64 9.23 11.16
C GLY A 139 4.12 7.95 10.49
N ASP A 140 3.48 6.82 10.79
CA ASP A 140 3.69 5.53 10.14
C ASP A 140 2.60 5.21 9.11
N ILE A 141 2.62 3.98 8.59
CA ILE A 141 1.65 3.53 7.59
C ILE A 141 0.20 3.50 8.11
N LEU A 142 -0.02 3.27 9.42
CA LEU A 142 -1.37 3.30 10.00
C LEU A 142 -1.90 4.74 10.09
N THR A 143 -1.03 5.67 10.45
CA THR A 143 -1.34 7.12 10.45
C THR A 143 -1.70 7.58 9.03
N PHE A 144 -0.87 7.21 8.04
CA PHE A 144 -1.18 7.45 6.63
C PHE A 144 -2.53 6.85 6.23
N ALA A 145 -2.79 5.58 6.57
CA ALA A 145 -4.03 4.89 6.23
C ALA A 145 -5.26 5.61 6.81
N GLY A 146 -5.16 6.12 8.04
CA GLY A 146 -6.20 6.93 8.66
C GLY A 146 -6.48 8.21 7.88
N TYR A 147 -5.46 9.01 7.56
CA TYR A 147 -5.62 10.23 6.77
C TYR A 147 -6.10 9.94 5.35
N ALA A 148 -5.63 8.86 4.72
CA ALA A 148 -6.09 8.47 3.38
C ALA A 148 -7.58 8.14 3.35
N HIS A 149 -8.12 7.47 4.38
CA HIS A 149 -9.57 7.21 4.50
C HIS A 149 -10.36 8.52 4.67
N LEU A 150 -9.89 9.43 5.54
CA LEU A 150 -10.56 10.72 5.75
C LEU A 150 -10.52 11.58 4.50
N PHE A 151 -9.38 11.61 3.80
CA PHE A 151 -9.25 12.36 2.56
C PHE A 151 -10.13 11.78 1.44
N LEU A 152 -10.16 10.46 1.29
CA LEU A 152 -11.08 9.81 0.34
C LEU A 152 -12.54 10.09 0.68
N ALA A 153 -12.92 10.09 1.97
CA ALA A 153 -14.26 10.47 2.42
C ALA A 153 -14.63 11.90 2.03
N LEU A 154 -13.67 12.84 2.18
CA LEU A 154 -13.84 14.23 1.76
C LEU A 154 -14.09 14.34 0.25
N LEU A 155 -13.24 13.71 -0.58
CA LEU A 155 -13.37 13.73 -2.03
C LEU A 155 -14.70 13.09 -2.51
N LYS A 156 -15.11 12.00 -1.87
CA LYS A 156 -16.43 11.37 -2.14
C LYS A 156 -17.59 12.24 -1.67
N LYS A 157 -17.45 12.99 -0.57
CA LYS A 157 -18.46 13.98 -0.14
C LYS A 157 -18.62 15.09 -1.17
N MET A 158 -17.55 15.46 -1.86
CA MET A 158 -17.58 16.39 -3.01
C MET A 158 -18.17 15.77 -4.29
N LYS A 159 -18.66 14.51 -4.22
CA LYS A 159 -19.24 13.75 -5.34
C LYS A 159 -18.27 13.54 -6.52
N LEU A 160 -16.96 13.51 -6.25
CA LEU A 160 -15.97 13.22 -7.27
C LEU A 160 -16.01 11.74 -7.66
N SER A 161 -15.92 11.47 -8.96
CA SER A 161 -15.80 10.09 -9.45
C SER A 161 -14.41 9.53 -9.18
N ASP A 162 -14.27 8.19 -9.20
CA ASP A 162 -12.99 7.52 -8.92
C ASP A 162 -11.86 7.98 -9.87
N ILE A 163 -12.18 8.34 -11.13
CA ILE A 163 -11.19 8.88 -12.07
C ILE A 163 -10.74 10.31 -11.70
N HIS A 164 -11.64 11.16 -11.24
CA HIS A 164 -11.25 12.50 -10.76
C HIS A 164 -10.38 12.41 -9.51
N ILE A 165 -10.70 11.49 -8.59
CA ILE A 165 -9.88 11.22 -7.40
C ILE A 165 -8.47 10.76 -7.81
N LEU A 166 -8.39 9.87 -8.81
CA LEU A 166 -7.10 9.40 -9.34
C LEU A 166 -6.29 10.56 -9.96
N ILE A 167 -6.93 11.41 -10.78
CA ILE A 167 -6.25 12.58 -11.39
C ILE A 167 -5.72 13.53 -10.31
N ILE A 168 -6.52 13.86 -9.30
CA ILE A 168 -6.08 14.69 -8.16
C ILE A 168 -4.88 14.05 -7.46
N SER A 169 -4.92 12.75 -7.21
CA SER A 169 -3.83 12.04 -6.54
C SER A 169 -2.53 12.02 -7.37
N ILE A 170 -2.63 11.92 -8.69
CA ILE A 170 -1.48 12.01 -9.60
C ILE A 170 -0.88 13.42 -9.56
N ILE A 171 -1.70 14.46 -9.60
CA ILE A 171 -1.22 15.85 -9.50
C ILE A 171 -0.51 16.07 -8.15
N MET A 172 -1.11 15.63 -7.04
CA MET A 172 -0.48 15.73 -5.72
C MET A 172 0.88 15.03 -5.68
N ASN A 173 0.97 13.82 -6.25
CA ASN A 173 2.19 13.04 -6.28
C ASN A 173 3.28 13.67 -7.17
N LEU A 174 2.91 14.28 -8.31
CA LEU A 174 3.87 14.96 -9.18
C LEU A 174 4.47 16.23 -8.56
N ILE A 175 3.70 16.96 -7.77
CA ILE A 175 4.15 18.23 -7.17
C ILE A 175 4.82 18.02 -5.79
N VAL A 176 4.68 16.87 -5.15
CA VAL A 176 5.14 16.66 -3.76
C VAL A 176 6.65 16.85 -3.61
N TYR A 177 7.44 16.32 -4.54
CA TYR A 177 8.90 16.42 -4.47
C TYR A 177 9.42 17.83 -4.75
N PRO A 178 9.04 18.52 -5.83
CA PRO A 178 9.36 19.94 -6.00
C PRO A 178 8.92 20.81 -4.81
N LEU A 179 7.73 20.54 -4.27
CA LEU A 179 7.21 21.28 -3.12
C LEU A 179 8.06 21.02 -1.86
N SER A 180 8.48 19.80 -1.62
CA SER A 180 9.34 19.44 -0.48
C SER A 180 10.74 20.07 -0.55
N MET A 181 11.24 20.32 -1.75
CA MET A 181 12.52 21.03 -1.95
C MET A 181 12.42 22.53 -1.61
N ILE A 182 11.25 23.15 -1.86
CA ILE A 182 11.01 24.56 -1.59
C ILE A 182 10.64 24.79 -0.12
N MET A 183 9.80 23.92 0.42
CA MET A 183 9.33 23.99 1.79
C MET A 183 10.31 23.31 2.74
N LYS A 184 11.20 24.10 3.35
CA LYS A 184 12.06 23.57 4.41
C LYS A 184 11.22 23.16 5.64
N SER A 185 11.62 22.05 6.28
CA SER A 185 10.98 21.62 7.53
C SER A 185 11.05 22.73 8.57
N PRO A 186 9.91 23.15 9.16
CA PRO A 186 9.90 24.17 10.19
C PRO A 186 10.71 23.74 11.43
N ASN A 187 11.33 24.72 12.12
CA ASN A 187 12.02 24.45 13.38
C ASN A 187 11.08 24.04 14.52
N ASN A 188 9.80 24.40 14.41
CA ASN A 188 8.79 23.97 15.37
C ASN A 188 8.43 22.50 15.13
N PHE A 189 8.70 21.64 16.12
CA PHE A 189 8.49 20.21 16.05
C PHE A 189 7.06 19.81 15.67
N LEU A 190 6.03 20.42 16.32
CA LEU A 190 4.64 20.07 16.06
C LEU A 190 4.20 20.48 14.65
N LEU A 191 4.62 21.66 14.19
CA LEU A 191 4.31 22.12 12.85
C LEU A 191 5.02 21.27 11.78
N SER A 192 6.30 20.93 12.02
CA SER A 192 7.07 20.05 11.17
C SER A 192 6.39 18.66 11.06
N GLN A 193 5.94 18.13 12.19
CA GLN A 193 5.27 16.83 12.23
C GLN A 193 3.92 16.86 11.51
N PHE A 194 3.12 17.91 11.74
CA PHE A 194 1.84 18.08 11.06
C PHE A 194 2.00 18.18 9.55
N LEU A 195 2.92 19.02 9.07
CA LEU A 195 3.19 19.13 7.63
C LEU A 195 3.81 17.86 7.05
N GLY A 196 4.59 17.13 7.86
CA GLY A 196 5.16 15.84 7.49
C GLY A 196 4.13 14.76 7.20
N TYR A 197 2.94 14.81 7.80
CA TYR A 197 1.85 13.89 7.44
C TYR A 197 1.29 14.12 6.04
N PHE A 198 1.49 15.31 5.46
CA PHE A 198 0.85 15.68 4.21
C PHE A 198 1.82 15.92 3.06
N ILE A 199 2.93 16.62 3.28
CA ILE A 199 3.72 17.21 2.19
C ILE A 199 5.14 16.69 2.11
N PHE A 200 5.91 16.69 3.21
CA PHE A 200 7.32 16.34 3.18
C PHE A 200 7.68 15.29 4.23
N THR A 201 8.84 14.67 4.04
CA THR A 201 9.36 13.71 5.01
C THR A 201 10.18 14.42 6.09
N ASN A 202 10.09 13.90 7.30
CA ASN A 202 11.00 14.23 8.39
C ASN A 202 11.35 12.95 9.16
N ALA A 203 12.22 13.04 10.16
CA ALA A 203 12.68 11.88 10.93
C ALA A 203 11.54 11.08 11.57
N GLU A 204 10.36 11.68 11.74
CA GLU A 204 9.22 11.11 12.44
C GLU A 204 7.97 10.94 11.54
N SER A 205 8.08 11.20 10.23
CA SER A 205 6.98 11.03 9.27
C SER A 205 7.47 10.48 7.94
N TYR A 206 7.15 9.21 7.71
CA TYR A 206 7.68 8.44 6.58
C TYR A 206 6.78 8.44 5.34
N PHE A 207 5.48 8.65 5.49
CA PHE A 207 4.49 8.47 4.43
C PHE A 207 3.58 9.67 4.28
N PRO A 208 4.07 10.80 3.72
CA PRO A 208 3.23 11.96 3.47
C PRO A 208 2.10 11.64 2.52
N LEU A 209 0.91 12.19 2.82
CA LEU A 209 -0.31 11.90 2.08
C LEU A 209 -0.19 12.26 0.59
N CYS A 210 0.39 13.42 0.29
CA CYS A 210 0.56 13.89 -1.10
C CYS A 210 1.41 12.93 -1.96
N GLY A 211 2.44 12.32 -1.35
CA GLY A 211 3.31 11.38 -2.06
C GLY A 211 2.68 10.02 -2.31
N HIS A 212 1.83 9.57 -1.39
CA HIS A 212 1.41 8.15 -1.36
C HIS A 212 -0.06 7.92 -1.66
N PHE A 213 -0.91 8.95 -1.62
CA PHE A 213 -2.33 8.77 -1.86
C PHE A 213 -2.64 8.23 -3.26
N VAL A 214 -1.72 8.42 -4.22
CA VAL A 214 -1.83 7.87 -5.59
C VAL A 214 -1.98 6.35 -5.59
N PHE A 215 -1.33 5.63 -4.68
CA PHE A 215 -1.47 4.17 -4.59
C PHE A 215 -2.88 3.77 -4.14
N VAL A 216 -3.44 4.48 -3.16
CA VAL A 216 -4.81 4.25 -2.68
C VAL A 216 -5.84 4.59 -3.75
N ALA A 217 -5.70 5.74 -4.39
CA ALA A 217 -6.60 6.21 -5.44
C ALA A 217 -6.58 5.27 -6.66
N PHE A 218 -5.39 4.85 -7.10
CA PHE A 218 -5.25 3.88 -8.18
C PHE A 218 -5.86 2.54 -7.80
N GLY A 219 -5.61 2.03 -6.59
CA GLY A 219 -6.22 0.79 -6.10
C GLY A 219 -7.76 0.88 -6.08
N ASN A 220 -8.32 1.98 -5.58
CA ASN A 220 -9.77 2.18 -5.55
C ASN A 220 -10.37 2.24 -6.96
N TRP A 221 -9.75 2.97 -7.90
CA TRP A 221 -10.18 3.06 -9.29
C TRP A 221 -10.07 1.70 -10.00
N LEU A 222 -8.91 1.05 -9.90
CA LEU A 222 -8.66 -0.26 -10.50
C LEU A 222 -9.61 -1.32 -9.93
N GLY A 223 -9.91 -1.27 -8.64
CA GLY A 223 -10.87 -2.19 -8.00
C GLY A 223 -12.24 -2.19 -8.68
N GLY A 224 -12.71 -1.02 -9.13
CA GLY A 224 -13.95 -0.92 -9.89
C GLY A 224 -13.87 -1.56 -11.28
N ILE A 225 -12.74 -1.38 -11.97
CA ILE A 225 -12.49 -2.04 -13.25
C ILE A 225 -12.34 -3.55 -13.06
N TYR A 226 -11.60 -3.94 -12.02
CA TYR A 226 -11.30 -5.33 -11.72
C TYR A 226 -12.54 -6.18 -11.46
N GLN A 227 -13.55 -5.61 -10.80
CA GLN A 227 -14.84 -6.27 -10.59
C GLN A 227 -15.53 -6.68 -11.91
N LYS A 228 -15.24 -5.98 -13.00
CA LYS A 228 -15.84 -6.21 -14.33
C LYS A 228 -15.01 -7.13 -15.25
N ILE A 229 -13.87 -7.63 -14.81
CA ILE A 229 -13.04 -8.49 -15.64
C ILE A 229 -13.68 -9.87 -15.75
N SER A 230 -14.16 -10.23 -16.93
CA SER A 230 -14.74 -11.55 -17.25
C SER A 230 -13.67 -12.56 -17.62
N ASN A 231 -12.64 -12.15 -18.35
CA ASN A 231 -11.53 -13.02 -18.77
C ASN A 231 -10.21 -12.60 -18.13
N LYS A 232 -9.95 -13.14 -16.93
CA LYS A 232 -8.71 -12.86 -16.18
C LYS A 232 -7.45 -13.32 -16.89
N ASP A 233 -7.50 -14.44 -17.63
CA ASP A 233 -6.32 -14.96 -18.36
C ASP A 233 -5.85 -13.94 -19.39
N LYS A 234 -6.76 -13.44 -20.23
CA LYS A 234 -6.44 -12.42 -21.24
C LYS A 234 -5.98 -11.11 -20.58
N PHE A 235 -6.67 -10.70 -19.51
CA PHE A 235 -6.31 -9.48 -18.77
C PHE A 235 -4.89 -9.56 -18.23
N TYR A 236 -4.56 -10.59 -17.44
CA TYR A 236 -3.25 -10.72 -16.82
C TYR A 236 -2.12 -10.99 -17.80
N ASN A 237 -2.38 -11.71 -18.89
CA ASN A 237 -1.39 -11.88 -19.95
C ASN A 237 -1.01 -10.54 -20.59
N ARG A 238 -2.00 -9.68 -20.91
CA ARG A 238 -1.72 -8.34 -21.46
C ARG A 238 -0.97 -7.46 -20.47
N ILE A 239 -1.42 -7.44 -19.22
CA ILE A 239 -0.75 -6.69 -18.14
C ILE A 239 0.70 -7.13 -17.99
N PHE A 240 0.96 -8.44 -17.96
CA PHE A 240 2.32 -8.96 -17.81
C PHE A 240 3.23 -8.55 -18.97
N ILE A 241 2.76 -8.68 -20.21
CA ILE A 241 3.53 -8.32 -21.42
C ILE A 241 3.92 -6.82 -21.40
N VAL A 242 3.07 -5.95 -20.88
CA VAL A 242 3.37 -4.52 -20.80
C VAL A 242 4.21 -4.17 -19.56
N CYS A 243 3.80 -4.66 -18.38
CA CYS A 243 4.41 -4.25 -17.13
C CYS A 243 5.80 -4.85 -16.91
N PHE A 244 6.03 -6.10 -17.28
CA PHE A 244 7.31 -6.78 -17.04
C PHE A 244 8.50 -6.05 -17.72
N PRO A 245 8.52 -5.82 -19.03
CA PRO A 245 9.62 -5.11 -19.67
C PRO A 245 9.74 -3.67 -19.16
N THR A 246 8.62 -2.99 -18.95
CA THR A 246 8.64 -1.58 -18.49
C THR A 246 9.26 -1.46 -17.09
N VAL A 247 8.93 -2.37 -16.18
CA VAL A 247 9.51 -2.40 -14.82
C VAL A 247 11.02 -2.62 -14.89
N ILE A 248 11.49 -3.59 -15.69
CA ILE A 248 12.93 -3.90 -15.81
C ILE A 248 13.68 -2.73 -16.46
N ILE A 249 13.16 -2.18 -17.57
CA ILE A 249 13.79 -1.09 -18.30
C ILE A 249 13.86 0.15 -17.40
N TYR A 250 12.76 0.53 -16.75
CA TYR A 250 12.75 1.69 -15.86
C TYR A 250 13.73 1.52 -14.70
N GLN A 251 13.75 0.35 -14.05
CA GLN A 251 14.68 0.05 -12.96
C GLN A 251 16.14 0.20 -13.40
N TYR A 252 16.48 -0.32 -14.58
CA TYR A 252 17.82 -0.21 -15.15
C TYR A 252 18.23 1.25 -15.36
N PHE A 253 17.38 2.04 -16.04
CA PHE A 253 17.68 3.46 -16.27
C PHE A 253 17.73 4.25 -14.97
N ARG A 254 16.81 3.99 -14.05
CA ARG A 254 16.69 4.72 -12.79
C ARG A 254 17.90 4.49 -11.87
N LYS A 255 18.46 3.28 -11.87
CA LYS A 255 19.67 2.96 -11.11
C LYS A 255 20.95 3.59 -11.70
N ASN A 256 21.03 3.68 -13.02
CA ASN A 256 22.26 4.08 -13.69
C ASN A 256 22.31 5.57 -14.04
N ASN A 257 21.16 6.23 -14.12
CA ASN A 257 21.05 7.63 -14.54
C ASN A 257 20.42 8.48 -13.45
N LYS A 258 21.07 9.59 -13.11
CA LYS A 258 20.46 10.63 -12.27
C LYS A 258 19.44 11.39 -13.13
N ILE A 259 18.19 11.30 -12.78
CA ILE A 259 17.11 12.01 -13.47
C ILE A 259 16.92 13.35 -12.77
N PRO A 260 17.08 14.48 -13.45
CA PRO A 260 16.81 15.80 -12.86
C PRO A 260 15.37 15.85 -12.28
N LEU A 261 15.19 16.57 -11.19
CA LEU A 261 13.91 16.72 -10.49
C LEU A 261 13.34 15.44 -9.87
N LEU A 262 14.14 14.37 -9.75
CA LEU A 262 13.81 13.21 -8.94
C LEU A 262 14.89 13.02 -7.86
N PRO A 263 14.52 12.50 -6.66
CA PRO A 263 15.48 12.18 -5.63
C PRO A 263 16.43 11.07 -6.10
N GLU A 264 17.60 10.98 -5.51
CA GLU A 264 18.55 9.90 -5.81
C GLU A 264 17.89 8.54 -5.56
N TYR A 265 18.16 7.58 -6.46
CA TYR A 265 17.61 6.24 -6.33
C TYR A 265 18.08 5.58 -5.01
N ASN A 266 17.16 4.96 -4.28
CA ASN A 266 17.35 4.41 -2.93
C ASN A 266 17.71 5.45 -1.85
N SER A 267 17.55 6.76 -2.12
CA SER A 267 17.59 7.76 -1.05
C SER A 267 16.36 7.67 -0.14
N TYR A 268 16.48 8.25 1.04
CA TYR A 268 15.36 8.36 1.98
C TYR A 268 14.16 9.08 1.35
N GLU A 269 14.41 10.16 0.62
CA GLU A 269 13.37 10.92 -0.08
C GLU A 269 12.72 10.10 -1.20
N HIS A 270 13.49 9.31 -1.95
CA HIS A 270 12.96 8.40 -2.97
C HIS A 270 11.98 7.40 -2.38
N TYR A 271 12.35 6.79 -1.24
CA TYR A 271 11.49 5.83 -0.56
C TYR A 271 10.25 6.49 0.02
N CYS A 272 10.42 7.59 0.74
CA CYS A 272 9.36 8.22 1.52
C CYS A 272 8.44 9.15 0.72
N LEU A 273 8.85 9.70 -0.43
CA LEU A 273 7.98 10.55 -1.25
C LEU A 273 7.38 9.83 -2.45
N SER A 274 8.09 8.83 -2.97
CA SER A 274 7.64 8.05 -4.13
C SER A 274 7.15 8.93 -5.31
N PRO A 275 7.95 9.90 -5.79
CA PRO A 275 7.46 10.93 -6.69
C PRO A 275 7.20 10.40 -8.09
N GLY A 276 6.14 10.89 -8.73
CA GLY A 276 5.82 10.81 -10.15
C GLY A 276 6.13 9.47 -10.83
N PRO A 277 7.19 9.42 -11.65
CA PRO A 277 7.55 8.22 -12.40
C PRO A 277 7.89 7.02 -11.52
N ASP A 278 8.46 7.24 -10.32
CA ASP A 278 8.75 6.16 -9.36
C ASP A 278 7.46 5.55 -8.81
N ALA A 279 6.40 6.35 -8.59
CA ALA A 279 5.09 5.85 -8.19
C ALA A 279 4.45 5.00 -9.29
N ILE A 280 4.50 5.45 -10.55
CA ILE A 280 4.00 4.69 -11.71
C ILE A 280 4.74 3.38 -11.83
N HIS A 281 6.07 3.39 -11.70
CA HIS A 281 6.90 2.19 -11.74
C HIS A 281 6.49 1.16 -10.67
N ARG A 282 6.27 1.60 -9.44
CA ARG A 282 5.79 0.73 -8.35
C ARG A 282 4.40 0.17 -8.65
N LEU A 283 3.48 0.98 -9.16
CA LEU A 283 2.15 0.50 -9.57
C LEU A 283 2.23 -0.55 -10.69
N MET A 284 3.10 -0.35 -11.69
CA MET A 284 3.33 -1.35 -12.74
C MET A 284 3.95 -2.64 -12.17
N ALA A 285 4.86 -2.54 -11.20
CA ALA A 285 5.38 -3.70 -10.49
C ALA A 285 4.28 -4.46 -9.74
N HIS A 286 3.36 -3.77 -9.05
CA HIS A 286 2.21 -4.42 -8.40
C HIS A 286 1.33 -5.18 -9.41
N MET A 287 1.05 -4.58 -10.58
CA MET A 287 0.29 -5.23 -11.63
C MET A 287 1.01 -6.45 -12.22
N MET A 288 2.33 -6.36 -12.39
CA MET A 288 3.18 -7.48 -12.81
C MET A 288 3.09 -8.65 -11.80
N PHE A 289 3.27 -8.36 -10.50
CA PHE A 289 3.19 -9.39 -9.46
C PHE A 289 1.79 -10.00 -9.35
N LEU A 290 0.72 -9.22 -9.47
CA LEU A 290 -0.64 -9.76 -9.52
C LEU A 290 -0.81 -10.74 -10.67
N SER A 291 -0.22 -10.43 -11.84
CA SER A 291 -0.25 -11.33 -13.01
C SER A 291 0.49 -12.65 -12.75
N ILE A 292 1.65 -12.57 -12.09
CA ILE A 292 2.43 -13.75 -11.70
C ILE A 292 1.63 -14.60 -10.71
N PHE A 293 1.10 -13.99 -9.67
CA PHE A 293 0.37 -14.68 -8.60
C PHE A 293 -0.94 -15.29 -9.08
N TYR A 294 -1.65 -14.64 -9.99
CA TYR A 294 -2.80 -15.25 -10.64
C TYR A 294 -2.42 -16.56 -11.37
N LYS A 295 -1.32 -16.55 -12.13
CA LYS A 295 -0.83 -17.75 -12.83
C LYS A 295 -0.41 -18.84 -11.85
N ILE A 296 0.30 -18.48 -10.79
CA ILE A 296 0.73 -19.43 -9.74
C ILE A 296 -0.50 -20.07 -9.08
N ASP A 297 -1.49 -19.28 -8.66
CA ASP A 297 -2.72 -19.81 -8.03
C ASP A 297 -3.47 -20.77 -8.97
N LYS A 298 -3.57 -20.39 -10.24
CA LYS A 298 -4.19 -21.23 -11.29
C LYS A 298 -3.44 -22.54 -11.49
N MET A 299 -2.10 -22.54 -11.49
CA MET A 299 -1.28 -23.76 -11.61
C MET A 299 -1.40 -24.67 -10.39
N LEU A 300 -1.51 -24.10 -9.19
CA LEU A 300 -1.66 -24.87 -7.95
C LEU A 300 -3.07 -25.42 -7.75
N GLY A 301 -4.06 -24.92 -8.48
CA GLY A 301 -5.47 -25.34 -8.39
C GLY A 301 -6.16 -24.94 -7.07
N LYS A 302 -5.38 -24.61 -6.04
CA LYS A 302 -5.92 -24.12 -4.78
C LYS A 302 -4.93 -23.19 -4.07
N THR A 303 -5.43 -22.11 -3.49
CA THR A 303 -4.62 -21.18 -2.71
C THR A 303 -4.12 -21.82 -1.41
N PRO A 304 -2.81 -21.81 -1.11
CA PRO A 304 -2.24 -22.37 0.12
C PRO A 304 -2.84 -21.73 1.38
N TYR A 305 -2.98 -22.53 2.44
CA TYR A 305 -3.53 -22.06 3.72
C TYR A 305 -2.77 -20.83 4.28
N LEU A 306 -1.43 -20.88 4.26
CA LEU A 306 -0.60 -19.77 4.76
C LEU A 306 -0.88 -18.47 4.04
N VAL A 307 -1.01 -18.50 2.70
CA VAL A 307 -1.33 -17.30 1.89
C VAL A 307 -2.68 -16.71 2.30
N LYS A 308 -3.71 -17.57 2.44
CA LYS A 308 -5.02 -17.14 2.93
C LYS A 308 -4.96 -16.54 4.33
N HIS A 309 -4.18 -17.16 5.20
CA HIS A 309 -4.05 -16.76 6.59
C HIS A 309 -3.35 -15.40 6.74
N PHE A 310 -2.20 -15.21 6.08
CA PHE A 310 -1.48 -13.94 6.04
C PHE A 310 -2.32 -12.85 5.38
N GLY A 311 -2.93 -13.15 4.23
CA GLY A 311 -3.78 -12.21 3.51
C GLY A 311 -4.98 -11.70 4.31
N LYS A 312 -5.55 -12.54 5.22
CA LYS A 312 -6.67 -12.17 6.10
C LYS A 312 -6.23 -11.33 7.30
N ASN A 313 -5.07 -11.62 7.88
CA ASN A 313 -4.62 -11.08 9.16
C ASN A 313 -3.48 -10.04 8.99
N LEU A 314 -3.40 -9.39 7.85
CA LEU A 314 -2.34 -8.45 7.46
C LEU A 314 -1.95 -7.45 8.55
N ASN A 315 -2.91 -6.71 9.10
CA ASN A 315 -2.66 -5.67 10.10
C ASN A 315 -2.14 -6.25 11.42
N GLN A 316 -2.58 -7.44 11.81
CA GLN A 316 -2.13 -8.11 13.03
C GLN A 316 -0.66 -8.52 12.90
N TYR A 317 -0.28 -9.11 11.76
CA TYR A 317 1.12 -9.45 11.48
C TYR A 317 2.01 -8.24 11.43
N TYR A 318 1.56 -7.15 10.78
CA TYR A 318 2.29 -5.89 10.76
C TYR A 318 2.59 -5.39 12.18
N MET A 319 1.55 -5.23 13.01
CA MET A 319 1.71 -4.71 14.36
C MET A 319 2.58 -5.62 15.24
N LEU A 320 2.31 -6.92 15.23
CA LEU A 320 3.03 -7.89 16.06
C LEU A 320 4.52 -7.94 15.69
N THR A 321 4.82 -8.06 14.40
CA THR A 321 6.20 -8.13 13.91
C THR A 321 6.97 -6.86 14.27
N TYR A 322 6.36 -5.70 14.08
CA TYR A 322 7.01 -4.43 14.36
C TYR A 322 7.30 -4.25 15.85
N ILE A 323 6.37 -4.63 16.74
CA ILE A 323 6.60 -4.62 18.19
C ILE A 323 7.75 -5.56 18.55
N ILE A 324 7.72 -6.80 18.07
CA ILE A 324 8.74 -7.81 18.39
C ILE A 324 10.11 -7.34 17.93
N ILE A 325 10.25 -6.91 16.68
CA ILE A 325 11.53 -6.45 16.14
C ILE A 325 12.05 -5.23 16.91
N HIS A 326 11.18 -4.27 17.20
CA HIS A 326 11.57 -3.06 17.91
C HIS A 326 12.06 -3.33 19.34
N HIS A 327 11.44 -4.28 20.06
CA HIS A 327 11.86 -4.62 21.43
C HIS A 327 13.05 -5.56 21.47
N LEU A 328 13.21 -6.49 20.52
CA LEU A 328 14.32 -7.47 20.52
C LEU A 328 15.62 -6.88 19.96
N PHE A 329 15.55 -5.95 19.02
CA PHE A 329 16.72 -5.42 18.30
C PHE A 329 17.02 -3.93 18.59
N ARG A 330 16.29 -3.31 19.51
CA ARG A 330 16.61 -1.96 20.01
C ARG A 330 17.85 -2.06 20.89
N LYS A 331 18.99 -1.66 20.32
CA LYS A 331 20.23 -1.39 21.08
C LYS A 331 20.21 0.02 21.63
#